data_868062a6c62a9005e4d141c3e2da91fe
#
_entry.id   868062a6c62a9005e4d141c3e2da91fe
#
_cell.length_a   1.000
_cell.length_b   1.000
_cell.length_c   1.000
_cell.angle_alpha   90.00
_cell.angle_beta   90.00
_cell.angle_gamma   90.00
#
_symmetry.space_group_name_H-M   'P 1'
#
loop_
_entity.id
_entity.type
_entity.pdbx_description
1 polymer ?
#
loop_
_entity_poly.entity_id
_entity_poly.type
_entity_poly.pdbx_seq_one_letter_code
_entity_poly.pdbx_strand_id
1 'polypeptide(L)'
;IWTYSLKDIREGLQDCYAGLKQDVKEKYGETLTQLAAMGFSGMMHGYMAFDKDNELLVPFRTWRNTMTEDAAKELSELLSFNIPQRWSVAHLYQAILKEEEHVKDIDYLTTLAGYVHWKLTGEKVLGVGEASGMFPIDIETKDYNQTMIKTFDDLIKDKKFGWKLENILPKVLIAGDKAGILSEEGAKLLDPSGNLEAGIPLCPPEGDAG
;
A
#
# COMPACT_ATOMS: atom_id res chain seq x y z
N ILE A 1 9.48 -6.68 -16.15
CA ILE A 1 8.88 -6.18 -14.90
C ILE A 1 8.33 -7.37 -14.12
N TRP A 2 8.72 -7.51 -12.85
CA TRP A 2 8.10 -8.42 -11.91
C TRP A 2 6.82 -7.78 -11.39
N THR A 3 5.68 -8.42 -11.64
CA THR A 3 4.35 -7.89 -11.31
C THR A 3 3.41 -9.01 -10.87
N TYR A 4 2.35 -8.63 -10.16
CA TYR A 4 1.15 -9.43 -9.95
C TYR A 4 -0.07 -8.67 -10.48
N SER A 5 -1.02 -9.36 -11.09
CA SER A 5 -2.26 -8.72 -11.51
C SER A 5 -3.18 -8.48 -10.30
N LEU A 6 -3.98 -7.41 -10.34
CA LEU A 6 -4.98 -7.16 -9.29
C LEU A 6 -6.01 -8.28 -9.21
N LYS A 7 -6.26 -8.96 -10.34
CA LYS A 7 -7.13 -10.13 -10.39
C LYS A 7 -6.55 -11.28 -9.57
N ASP A 8 -5.28 -11.63 -9.80
CA ASP A 8 -4.63 -12.74 -9.09
C ASP A 8 -4.50 -12.46 -7.60
N ILE A 9 -4.23 -11.20 -7.21
CA ILE A 9 -4.22 -10.77 -5.81
C ILE A 9 -5.58 -11.01 -5.16
N ARG A 10 -6.68 -10.59 -5.82
CA ARG A 10 -8.04 -10.78 -5.30
C ARG A 10 -8.41 -12.26 -5.21
N GLU A 11 -8.16 -13.03 -6.27
CA GLU A 11 -8.47 -14.47 -6.30
C GLU A 11 -7.68 -15.21 -5.21
N GLY A 12 -6.39 -14.90 -5.04
CA GLY A 12 -5.57 -15.48 -3.96
C GLY A 12 -6.09 -15.16 -2.56
N LEU A 13 -6.58 -13.94 -2.31
CA LEU A 13 -7.21 -13.58 -1.05
C LEU A 13 -8.49 -14.37 -0.81
N GLN A 14 -9.33 -14.52 -1.83
CA GLN A 14 -10.57 -15.30 -1.77
C GLN A 14 -10.30 -16.77 -1.51
N ASP A 15 -9.31 -17.35 -2.18
CA ASP A 15 -8.91 -18.75 -1.98
C ASP A 15 -8.39 -19.00 -0.57
N CYS A 16 -7.53 -18.11 -0.04
CA CYS A 16 -7.04 -18.19 1.34
C CYS A 16 -8.18 -18.12 2.35
N TYR A 17 -9.12 -17.19 2.18
CA TYR A 17 -10.26 -17.06 3.07
C TYR A 17 -11.22 -18.25 2.98
N ALA A 18 -11.48 -18.75 1.77
CA ALA A 18 -12.29 -19.96 1.54
C ALA A 18 -11.66 -21.19 2.24
N GLY A 19 -10.33 -21.34 2.13
CA GLY A 19 -9.60 -22.40 2.84
C GLY A 19 -9.74 -22.28 4.35
N LEU A 20 -9.60 -21.08 4.91
CA LEU A 20 -9.81 -20.83 6.35
C LEU A 20 -11.24 -21.21 6.78
N LYS A 21 -12.25 -20.82 6.02
CA LYS A 21 -13.66 -21.18 6.32
C LYS A 21 -13.87 -22.69 6.34
N GLN A 22 -13.27 -23.39 5.36
CA GLN A 22 -13.37 -24.83 5.26
C GLN A 22 -12.72 -25.49 6.49
N ASP A 23 -11.52 -25.07 6.87
CA ASP A 23 -10.82 -25.60 8.05
C ASP A 23 -11.61 -25.39 9.35
N VAL A 24 -12.21 -24.20 9.53
CA VAL A 24 -13.05 -23.90 10.69
C VAL A 24 -14.28 -24.82 10.71
N LYS A 25 -14.93 -25.00 9.55
CA LYS A 25 -16.09 -25.88 9.42
C LYS A 25 -15.76 -27.33 9.75
N GLU A 26 -14.64 -27.83 9.26
CA GLU A 26 -14.21 -29.21 9.49
C GLU A 26 -13.81 -29.46 10.95
N LYS A 27 -13.09 -28.52 11.57
CA LYS A 27 -12.57 -28.70 12.95
C LYS A 27 -13.61 -28.44 14.02
N TYR A 28 -14.48 -27.46 13.80
CA TYR A 28 -15.37 -26.96 14.85
C TYR A 28 -16.86 -27.09 14.51
N GLY A 29 -17.22 -27.45 13.29
CA GLY A 29 -18.61 -27.53 12.83
C GLY A 29 -19.27 -26.16 12.60
N GLU A 30 -18.52 -25.07 12.79
CA GLU A 30 -19.00 -23.70 12.75
C GLU A 30 -18.91 -23.08 11.37
N THR A 31 -19.82 -22.15 11.05
CA THR A 31 -19.70 -21.29 9.86
C THR A 31 -19.07 -19.98 10.28
N LEU A 32 -17.94 -19.64 9.69
CA LEU A 32 -17.22 -18.41 9.99
C LEU A 32 -17.94 -17.20 9.36
N THR A 33 -18.64 -16.44 10.20
CA THR A 33 -19.39 -15.23 9.76
C THR A 33 -18.83 -13.95 10.35
N GLN A 34 -18.14 -14.02 11.50
CA GLN A 34 -17.58 -12.89 12.21
C GLN A 34 -16.19 -13.20 12.75
N LEU A 35 -15.39 -12.16 12.90
CA LEU A 35 -14.07 -12.19 13.52
C LEU A 35 -13.96 -11.05 14.53
N ALA A 36 -13.18 -11.26 15.58
CA ALA A 36 -12.92 -10.21 16.57
C ALA A 36 -12.13 -9.03 15.97
N ALA A 37 -11.20 -9.33 15.08
CA ALA A 37 -10.42 -8.35 14.32
C ALA A 37 -9.77 -9.03 13.11
N MET A 38 -9.30 -8.21 12.15
CA MET A 38 -8.52 -8.65 11.01
C MET A 38 -7.27 -7.78 10.86
N GLY A 39 -6.22 -8.33 10.26
CA GLY A 39 -5.02 -7.62 9.86
C GLY A 39 -4.44 -8.23 8.60
N PHE A 40 -3.74 -7.41 7.83
CA PHE A 40 -3.05 -7.85 6.63
C PHE A 40 -1.57 -7.54 6.72
N SER A 41 -0.78 -8.55 6.42
CA SER A 41 0.65 -8.43 6.20
C SER A 41 0.93 -8.83 4.75
N GLY A 42 1.68 -8.02 4.05
CA GLY A 42 2.03 -8.27 2.65
C GLY A 42 3.48 -7.94 2.38
N MET A 43 3.97 -8.30 1.18
CA MET A 43 5.32 -7.94 0.79
C MET A 43 5.50 -6.42 0.85
N MET A 44 6.54 -6.00 1.54
CA MET A 44 6.90 -4.59 1.64
C MET A 44 7.32 -4.00 0.30
N HIS A 45 7.28 -2.67 0.24
CA HIS A 45 7.80 -1.90 -0.89
C HIS A 45 7.00 -2.06 -2.19
N GLY A 46 7.59 -1.62 -3.28
CA GLY A 46 6.97 -1.65 -4.59
C GLY A 46 6.17 -0.39 -4.91
N TYR A 47 5.47 -0.42 -6.04
CA TYR A 47 4.85 0.76 -6.59
C TYR A 47 3.49 0.42 -7.21
N MET A 48 2.44 0.85 -6.55
CA MET A 48 1.06 0.78 -7.01
C MET A 48 0.51 2.19 -7.06
N ALA A 49 0.42 2.75 -8.26
CA ALA A 49 -0.04 4.11 -8.52
C ALA A 49 -1.46 4.09 -9.10
N PHE A 50 -2.35 4.83 -8.50
CA PHE A 50 -3.75 4.93 -8.88
C PHE A 50 -4.12 6.37 -9.24
N ASP A 51 -5.05 6.52 -10.18
CA ASP A 51 -5.64 7.80 -10.52
C ASP A 51 -6.82 8.17 -9.60
N LYS A 52 -7.43 9.32 -9.86
CA LYS A 52 -8.61 9.83 -9.15
C LYS A 52 -9.85 8.92 -9.24
N ASP A 53 -9.93 8.09 -10.28
CA ASP A 53 -11.01 7.14 -10.49
C ASP A 53 -10.71 5.76 -9.87
N ASN A 54 -9.58 5.69 -9.11
CA ASN A 54 -9.06 4.50 -8.43
C ASN A 54 -8.66 3.35 -9.37
N GLU A 55 -8.27 3.68 -10.59
CA GLU A 55 -7.73 2.75 -11.57
C GLU A 55 -6.21 2.68 -11.48
N LEU A 56 -5.66 1.47 -11.61
CA LEU A 56 -4.21 1.25 -11.58
C LEU A 56 -3.59 1.79 -12.87
N LEU A 57 -2.76 2.81 -12.75
CA LEU A 57 -2.14 3.54 -13.87
C LEU A 57 -1.09 2.74 -14.64
N VAL A 58 -0.35 1.90 -13.94
CA VAL A 58 0.71 1.04 -14.53
C VAL A 58 0.71 -0.31 -13.81
N PRO A 59 1.24 -1.38 -14.44
CA PRO A 59 1.37 -2.67 -13.75
C PRO A 59 2.11 -2.53 -12.42
N PHE A 60 1.63 -3.21 -11.39
CA PHE A 60 2.26 -3.22 -10.07
C PHE A 60 3.75 -3.60 -10.18
N ARG A 61 4.65 -2.72 -9.76
CA ARG A 61 6.10 -2.97 -9.73
C ARG A 61 6.46 -3.48 -8.33
N THR A 62 6.78 -4.76 -8.22
CA THR A 62 7.12 -5.36 -6.93
C THR A 62 8.53 -4.98 -6.49
N TRP A 63 8.90 -5.31 -5.24
CA TRP A 63 10.23 -5.09 -4.67
C TRP A 63 11.38 -5.73 -5.46
N ARG A 64 11.08 -6.70 -6.34
CA ARG A 64 12.06 -7.41 -7.18
C ARG A 64 12.54 -6.59 -8.39
N ASN A 65 11.90 -5.47 -8.67
CA ASN A 65 12.31 -4.61 -9.79
C ASN A 65 13.51 -3.76 -9.37
N THR A 66 14.61 -3.86 -10.10
CA THR A 66 15.89 -3.15 -9.86
C THR A 66 16.12 -2.00 -10.85
N MET A 67 15.05 -1.47 -11.43
CA MET A 67 15.10 -0.45 -12.48
C MET A 67 15.28 0.99 -11.95
N THR A 68 15.49 1.16 -10.65
CA THR A 68 15.43 2.45 -9.93
C THR A 68 16.78 2.89 -9.38
N GLU A 69 17.89 2.40 -9.95
CA GLU A 69 19.23 2.66 -9.43
C GLU A 69 19.58 4.16 -9.44
N ASP A 70 19.34 4.83 -10.57
CA ASP A 70 19.63 6.27 -10.71
C ASP A 70 18.83 7.08 -9.70
N ALA A 71 17.52 6.82 -9.61
CA ALA A 71 16.63 7.50 -8.68
C ALA A 71 17.01 7.26 -7.21
N ALA A 72 17.31 6.01 -6.85
CA ALA A 72 17.70 5.66 -5.48
C ALA A 72 18.99 6.36 -5.06
N LYS A 73 19.99 6.43 -5.95
CA LYS A 73 21.25 7.12 -5.72
C LYS A 73 21.05 8.62 -5.52
N GLU A 74 20.36 9.26 -6.46
CA GLU A 74 20.12 10.71 -6.42
C GLU A 74 19.32 11.12 -5.18
N LEU A 75 18.25 10.38 -4.86
CA LEU A 75 17.45 10.64 -3.67
C LEU A 75 18.25 10.41 -2.38
N SER A 76 19.10 9.38 -2.33
CA SER A 76 19.93 9.13 -1.14
C SER A 76 20.93 10.26 -0.87
N GLU A 77 21.53 10.80 -1.92
CA GLU A 77 22.44 11.95 -1.83
C GLU A 77 21.68 13.22 -1.41
N LEU A 78 20.54 13.49 -2.06
CA LEU A 78 19.72 14.68 -1.80
C LEU A 78 19.16 14.72 -0.38
N LEU A 79 18.61 13.59 0.08
CA LEU A 79 17.97 13.50 1.39
C LEU A 79 18.94 13.17 2.52
N SER A 80 20.23 12.93 2.21
CA SER A 80 21.24 12.43 3.17
C SER A 80 20.71 11.23 3.98
N PHE A 81 19.96 10.36 3.31
CA PHE A 81 19.29 9.19 3.86
C PHE A 81 19.33 8.04 2.86
N ASN A 82 19.62 6.83 3.29
CA ASN A 82 19.69 5.68 2.38
C ASN A 82 18.29 5.34 1.84
N ILE A 83 18.07 5.55 0.54
CA ILE A 83 16.86 5.18 -0.18
C ILE A 83 17.13 3.92 -1.02
N PRO A 84 16.67 2.74 -0.58
CA PRO A 84 16.84 1.51 -1.36
C PRO A 84 16.05 1.55 -2.67
N GLN A 85 16.57 0.87 -3.70
CA GLN A 85 15.92 0.79 -5.03
C GLN A 85 14.49 0.27 -4.99
N ARG A 86 14.16 -0.60 -4.03
CA ARG A 86 12.83 -1.22 -3.90
C ARG A 86 11.77 -0.31 -3.29
N TRP A 87 12.14 0.84 -2.72
CA TRP A 87 11.19 1.76 -2.09
C TRP A 87 10.25 2.42 -3.09
N SER A 88 9.02 2.71 -2.66
CA SER A 88 8.01 3.32 -3.52
C SER A 88 8.44 4.67 -4.07
N VAL A 89 9.11 5.51 -3.26
CA VAL A 89 9.63 6.81 -3.71
C VAL A 89 10.72 6.67 -4.77
N ALA A 90 11.56 5.63 -4.71
CA ALA A 90 12.57 5.38 -5.74
C ALA A 90 11.91 5.03 -7.08
N HIS A 91 10.83 4.23 -7.05
CA HIS A 91 10.05 3.94 -8.25
C HIS A 91 9.34 5.18 -8.80
N LEU A 92 8.74 5.99 -7.94
CA LEU A 92 8.09 7.24 -8.32
C LEU A 92 9.10 8.18 -8.98
N TYR A 93 10.25 8.41 -8.33
CA TYR A 93 11.25 9.32 -8.89
C TYR A 93 11.88 8.78 -10.18
N GLN A 94 12.08 7.47 -10.29
CA GLN A 94 12.52 6.86 -11.55
C GLN A 94 11.52 7.06 -12.69
N ALA A 95 10.23 6.96 -12.40
CA ALA A 95 9.18 7.25 -13.38
C ALA A 95 9.20 8.72 -13.81
N ILE A 96 9.46 9.65 -12.88
CA ILE A 96 9.65 11.08 -13.18
C ILE A 96 10.87 11.31 -14.06
N LEU A 97 12.02 10.69 -13.75
CA LEU A 97 13.25 10.79 -14.55
C LEU A 97 13.08 10.24 -15.97
N LYS A 98 12.26 9.20 -16.13
CA LYS A 98 11.94 8.59 -17.43
C LYS A 98 10.77 9.26 -18.14
N GLU A 99 10.20 10.31 -17.55
CA GLU A 99 9.06 11.06 -18.10
C GLU A 99 7.86 10.14 -18.45
N GLU A 100 7.60 9.15 -17.61
CA GLU A 100 6.48 8.23 -17.80
C GLU A 100 5.16 9.00 -17.70
N GLU A 101 4.29 8.84 -18.71
CA GLU A 101 3.07 9.64 -18.88
C GLU A 101 2.10 9.56 -17.70
N HIS A 102 2.03 8.42 -17.01
CA HIS A 102 1.11 8.18 -15.89
C HIS A 102 1.39 9.06 -14.68
N VAL A 103 2.62 9.57 -14.51
CA VAL A 103 3.04 10.29 -13.30
C VAL A 103 2.17 11.52 -13.02
N LYS A 104 1.72 12.22 -14.06
CA LYS A 104 0.89 13.43 -13.93
C LYS A 104 -0.52 13.14 -13.39
N ASP A 105 -0.99 11.90 -13.56
CA ASP A 105 -2.35 11.47 -13.23
C ASP A 105 -2.43 10.73 -11.88
N ILE A 106 -1.32 10.65 -11.14
CA ILE A 106 -1.30 9.97 -9.83
C ILE A 106 -2.13 10.76 -8.81
N ASP A 107 -3.07 10.07 -8.17
CA ASP A 107 -3.86 10.56 -7.04
C ASP A 107 -3.54 9.80 -5.74
N TYR A 108 -3.14 8.54 -5.87
CA TYR A 108 -2.82 7.69 -4.73
C TYR A 108 -1.69 6.72 -5.04
N LEU A 109 -0.74 6.63 -4.13
CA LEU A 109 0.40 5.70 -4.19
C LEU A 109 0.36 4.79 -2.97
N THR A 110 0.47 3.47 -3.16
CA THR A 110 0.45 2.52 -2.04
C THR A 110 1.27 1.27 -2.33
N THR A 111 1.27 0.36 -1.36
CA THR A 111 1.87 -0.98 -1.42
C THR A 111 0.79 -2.05 -1.48
N LEU A 112 1.19 -3.32 -1.55
CA LEU A 112 0.23 -4.43 -1.61
C LEU A 112 -0.66 -4.51 -0.37
N ALA A 113 -0.08 -4.42 0.84
CA ALA A 113 -0.84 -4.46 2.08
C ALA A 113 -1.84 -3.30 2.18
N GLY A 114 -1.41 -2.09 1.81
CA GLY A 114 -2.28 -0.91 1.75
C GLY A 114 -3.38 -1.04 0.72
N TYR A 115 -3.10 -1.59 -0.46
CA TYR A 115 -4.11 -1.85 -1.48
C TYR A 115 -5.20 -2.80 -0.99
N VAL A 116 -4.81 -3.94 -0.40
CA VAL A 116 -5.77 -4.92 0.15
C VAL A 116 -6.62 -4.28 1.23
N HIS A 117 -5.98 -3.60 2.19
CA HIS A 117 -6.67 -2.92 3.28
C HIS A 117 -7.69 -1.89 2.76
N TRP A 118 -7.26 -1.03 1.83
CA TRP A 118 -8.14 -0.04 1.21
C TRP A 118 -9.34 -0.68 0.51
N LYS A 119 -9.15 -1.78 -0.24
CA LYS A 119 -10.26 -2.47 -0.92
C LYS A 119 -11.24 -3.12 0.05
N LEU A 120 -10.82 -3.45 1.27
CA LEU A 120 -11.66 -4.06 2.28
C LEU A 120 -12.36 -3.03 3.19
N THR A 121 -11.76 -1.86 3.40
CA THR A 121 -12.27 -0.87 4.36
C THR A 121 -12.72 0.44 3.74
N GLY A 122 -12.19 0.80 2.56
CA GLY A 122 -12.27 2.13 2.00
C GLY A 122 -11.20 3.10 2.51
N GLU A 123 -10.42 2.73 3.53
CA GLU A 123 -9.43 3.60 4.17
C GLU A 123 -8.05 3.50 3.50
N LYS A 124 -7.48 4.65 3.11
CA LYS A 124 -6.16 4.78 2.47
C LYS A 124 -5.08 5.01 3.53
N VAL A 125 -4.74 3.96 4.28
CA VAL A 125 -3.81 4.02 5.43
C VAL A 125 -2.75 2.93 5.35
N LEU A 126 -1.63 3.12 6.06
CA LEU A 126 -0.59 2.11 6.29
C LEU A 126 -0.14 2.13 7.75
N GLY A 127 0.29 0.99 8.27
CA GLY A 127 1.08 0.94 9.47
C GLY A 127 2.46 1.58 9.27
N VAL A 128 3.04 2.12 10.34
CA VAL A 128 4.30 2.85 10.28
C VAL A 128 5.46 2.00 9.74
N GLY A 129 5.45 0.69 10.01
CA GLY A 129 6.45 -0.24 9.50
C GLY A 129 6.42 -0.32 7.97
N GLU A 130 5.24 -0.54 7.39
CA GLU A 130 5.06 -0.58 5.94
C GLU A 130 5.30 0.79 5.28
N ALA A 131 4.82 1.87 5.89
CA ALA A 131 5.02 3.24 5.42
C ALA A 131 6.51 3.62 5.34
N SER A 132 7.33 3.09 6.25
CA SER A 132 8.79 3.29 6.25
C SER A 132 9.49 2.73 5.02
N GLY A 133 8.86 1.79 4.33
CA GLY A 133 9.33 1.25 3.05
C GLY A 133 8.85 2.05 1.83
N MET A 134 8.00 3.04 2.01
CA MET A 134 7.58 3.95 0.96
C MET A 134 8.42 5.24 0.93
N PHE A 135 8.58 5.86 2.11
CA PHE A 135 9.31 7.12 2.30
C PHE A 135 9.87 7.19 3.74
N PRO A 136 10.96 7.97 4.00
CA PRO A 136 11.53 8.10 5.35
C PRO A 136 10.51 8.57 6.40
N ILE A 137 10.50 7.87 7.54
CA ILE A 137 9.68 8.19 8.71
C ILE A 137 10.51 9.01 9.70
N ASP A 138 9.87 10.02 10.28
CA ASP A 138 10.38 10.73 11.45
C ASP A 138 10.02 9.93 12.72
N ILE A 139 11.01 9.57 13.51
CA ILE A 139 10.85 8.71 14.70
C ILE A 139 10.09 9.38 15.85
N GLU A 140 10.10 10.71 15.92
CA GLU A 140 9.42 11.47 16.97
C GLU A 140 7.93 11.61 16.66
N THR A 141 7.60 11.99 15.41
CA THR A 141 6.21 12.15 14.98
C THR A 141 5.56 10.83 14.56
N LYS A 142 6.36 9.81 14.21
CA LYS A 142 5.93 8.52 13.67
C LYS A 142 5.11 8.66 12.39
N ASP A 143 5.43 9.68 11.62
CA ASP A 143 4.85 10.01 10.33
C ASP A 143 5.97 10.30 9.32
N TYR A 144 5.64 10.51 8.07
CA TYR A 144 6.62 10.86 7.04
C TYR A 144 7.41 12.10 7.42
N ASN A 145 8.73 12.06 7.19
CA ASN A 145 9.62 13.18 7.48
C ASN A 145 9.28 14.40 6.60
N GLN A 146 8.64 15.39 7.19
CA GLN A 146 8.12 16.56 6.50
C GLN A 146 9.19 17.43 5.82
N THR A 147 10.40 17.47 6.40
CA THR A 147 11.53 18.17 5.77
C THR A 147 11.94 17.48 4.48
N MET A 148 11.99 16.15 4.48
CA MET A 148 12.34 15.36 3.29
C MET A 148 11.21 15.39 2.25
N ILE A 149 9.93 15.36 2.67
CA ILE A 149 8.77 15.56 1.78
C ILE A 149 8.92 16.89 1.03
N LYS A 150 9.17 17.98 1.75
CA LYS A 150 9.37 19.29 1.15
C LYS A 150 10.56 19.31 0.19
N THR A 151 11.67 18.68 0.57
CA THR A 151 12.86 18.59 -0.27
C THR A 151 12.58 17.83 -1.57
N PHE A 152 11.80 16.75 -1.52
CA PHE A 152 11.35 16.03 -2.70
C PHE A 152 10.41 16.88 -3.58
N ASP A 153 9.42 17.55 -3.00
CA ASP A 153 8.53 18.44 -3.74
C ASP A 153 9.28 19.61 -4.40
N ASP A 154 10.31 20.15 -3.72
CA ASP A 154 11.18 21.19 -4.31
C ASP A 154 12.02 20.65 -5.48
N LEU A 155 12.47 19.40 -5.43
CA LEU A 155 13.19 18.73 -6.51
C LEU A 155 12.37 18.63 -7.79
N ILE A 156 11.09 18.31 -7.66
CA ILE A 156 10.21 18.06 -8.81
C ILE A 156 9.34 19.26 -9.22
N LYS A 157 9.48 20.42 -8.55
CA LYS A 157 8.60 21.60 -8.73
C LYS A 157 8.48 22.09 -10.17
N ASP A 158 9.55 21.97 -10.97
CA ASP A 158 9.58 22.43 -12.36
C ASP A 158 8.76 21.53 -13.29
N LYS A 159 8.45 20.30 -12.87
CA LYS A 159 7.56 19.37 -13.60
C LYS A 159 6.08 19.77 -13.51
N LYS A 160 5.70 20.62 -12.54
CA LYS A 160 4.35 21.19 -12.37
C LYS A 160 3.24 20.14 -12.30
N PHE A 161 3.48 19.04 -11.60
CA PHE A 161 2.43 18.05 -11.34
C PHE A 161 1.27 18.66 -10.55
N GLY A 162 0.05 18.16 -10.75
CA GLY A 162 -1.15 18.58 -10.02
C GLY A 162 -1.21 18.11 -8.57
N TRP A 163 -0.24 17.31 -8.14
CA TRP A 163 -0.14 16.71 -6.81
C TRP A 163 1.17 17.10 -6.11
N LYS A 164 1.20 16.91 -4.79
CA LYS A 164 2.40 16.92 -3.95
C LYS A 164 2.56 15.55 -3.32
N LEU A 165 3.79 15.18 -2.95
CA LEU A 165 4.08 13.87 -2.40
C LEU A 165 3.21 13.54 -1.20
N GLU A 166 3.05 14.46 -0.26
CA GLU A 166 2.21 14.30 0.92
C GLU A 166 0.76 13.89 0.58
N ASN A 167 0.21 14.42 -0.50
CA ASN A 167 -1.20 14.23 -0.85
C ASN A 167 -1.47 12.86 -1.49
N ILE A 168 -0.46 12.23 -2.08
CA ILE A 168 -0.59 10.93 -2.76
C ILE A 168 -0.16 9.74 -1.90
N LEU A 169 0.51 10.00 -0.76
CA LEU A 169 0.93 8.95 0.18
C LEU A 169 -0.24 8.54 1.11
N PRO A 170 -0.28 7.27 1.56
CA PRO A 170 -1.22 6.82 2.58
C PRO A 170 -1.00 7.56 3.90
N LYS A 171 -2.07 7.73 4.68
CA LYS A 171 -1.93 8.17 6.08
C LYS A 171 -1.21 7.11 6.90
N VAL A 172 -0.25 7.51 7.71
CA VAL A 172 0.48 6.62 8.62
C VAL A 172 -0.29 6.41 9.91
N LEU A 173 -0.35 5.16 10.36
CA LEU A 173 -0.93 4.75 11.65
C LEU A 173 0.10 3.95 12.44
N ILE A 174 0.00 3.99 13.76
CA ILE A 174 0.83 3.15 14.64
C ILE A 174 0.07 1.91 15.13
N ALA A 175 0.79 0.93 15.65
CA ALA A 175 0.18 -0.26 16.22
C ALA A 175 -0.81 0.11 17.33
N GLY A 176 -2.03 -0.40 17.25
CA GLY A 176 -3.13 -0.11 18.17
C GLY A 176 -4.08 0.98 17.68
N ASP A 177 -3.74 1.73 16.65
CA ASP A 177 -4.67 2.68 16.04
C ASP A 177 -5.83 1.96 15.31
N LYS A 178 -6.96 2.66 15.21
CA LYS A 178 -8.09 2.19 14.42
C LYS A 178 -7.83 2.46 12.95
N ALA A 179 -7.76 1.40 12.16
CA ALA A 179 -7.50 1.49 10.72
C ALA A 179 -8.76 1.33 9.86
N GLY A 180 -9.93 1.37 10.45
CA GLY A 180 -11.20 1.19 9.77
C GLY A 180 -11.89 -0.13 10.14
N ILE A 181 -13.00 -0.38 9.48
CA ILE A 181 -13.82 -1.60 9.64
C ILE A 181 -14.05 -2.24 8.26
N LEU A 182 -14.24 -3.54 8.24
CA LEU A 182 -14.62 -4.26 7.04
C LEU A 182 -15.95 -3.70 6.48
N SER A 183 -15.91 -3.16 5.27
CA SER A 183 -17.10 -2.65 4.60
C SER A 183 -17.97 -3.77 4.04
N GLU A 184 -19.20 -3.49 3.65
CA GLU A 184 -20.05 -4.47 2.97
C GLU A 184 -19.46 -4.94 1.64
N GLU A 185 -18.87 -4.03 0.87
CA GLU A 185 -18.15 -4.33 -0.36
C GLU A 185 -16.90 -5.16 -0.09
N GLY A 186 -16.15 -4.82 0.96
CA GLY A 186 -14.97 -5.56 1.40
C GLY A 186 -15.31 -6.99 1.83
N ALA A 187 -16.39 -7.16 2.58
CA ALA A 187 -16.87 -8.48 2.98
C ALA A 187 -17.25 -9.36 1.77
N LYS A 188 -17.97 -8.80 0.79
CA LYS A 188 -18.32 -9.48 -0.47
C LYS A 188 -17.10 -9.76 -1.33
N LEU A 189 -16.11 -8.85 -1.34
CA LEU A 189 -14.87 -9.05 -2.07
C LEU A 189 -14.07 -10.22 -1.48
N LEU A 190 -13.95 -10.30 -0.16
CA LEU A 190 -13.18 -11.34 0.51
C LEU A 190 -13.93 -12.68 0.52
N ASP A 191 -15.24 -12.64 0.77
CA ASP A 191 -16.12 -13.83 0.82
C ASP A 191 -17.28 -13.75 -0.18
N PRO A 192 -17.08 -14.18 -1.45
CA PRO A 192 -18.13 -14.19 -2.44
C PRO A 192 -19.34 -15.07 -2.08
N SER A 193 -19.21 -15.98 -1.09
CA SER A 193 -20.35 -16.79 -0.61
C SER A 193 -21.33 -15.98 0.24
N GLY A 194 -20.93 -14.77 0.69
CA GLY A 194 -21.78 -13.85 1.43
C GLY A 194 -22.01 -14.22 2.90
N ASN A 195 -21.20 -15.12 3.48
CA ASN A 195 -21.34 -15.48 4.88
C ASN A 195 -20.63 -14.51 5.82
N LEU A 196 -19.53 -13.86 5.35
CA LEU A 196 -18.79 -12.92 6.15
C LEU A 196 -19.56 -11.62 6.34
N GLU A 197 -19.76 -11.22 7.60
CA GLU A 197 -20.46 -9.99 7.95
C GLU A 197 -19.49 -8.79 7.96
N ALA A 198 -19.99 -7.64 7.55
CA ALA A 198 -19.26 -6.37 7.66
C ALA A 198 -19.15 -5.88 9.11
N GLY A 199 -18.33 -4.85 9.36
CA GLY A 199 -18.18 -4.24 10.68
C GLY A 199 -17.03 -4.78 11.53
N ILE A 200 -16.28 -5.75 11.02
CA ILE A 200 -15.10 -6.30 11.70
C ILE A 200 -13.99 -5.23 11.72
N PRO A 201 -13.41 -4.90 12.90
CA PRO A 201 -12.32 -3.92 12.99
C PRO A 201 -11.04 -4.45 12.31
N LEU A 202 -10.34 -3.57 11.61
CA LEU A 202 -9.04 -3.88 11.01
C LEU A 202 -7.91 -3.16 11.74
N CYS A 203 -6.78 -3.88 11.89
CA CYS A 203 -5.51 -3.31 12.29
C CYS A 203 -4.87 -2.52 11.15
N PRO A 204 -3.95 -1.57 11.42
CA PRO A 204 -3.12 -0.97 10.38
C PRO A 204 -2.42 -2.07 9.56
N PRO A 205 -2.45 -1.99 8.21
CA PRO A 205 -1.79 -2.98 7.38
C PRO A 205 -0.27 -2.82 7.46
N GLU A 206 0.45 -3.92 7.59
CA GLU A 206 1.90 -3.93 7.78
C GLU A 206 2.61 -4.75 6.71
N GLY A 207 3.92 -4.56 6.63
CA GLY A 207 4.79 -5.35 5.79
C GLY A 207 5.08 -6.74 6.36
N ASP A 208 5.61 -7.61 5.51
CA ASP A 208 6.04 -8.98 5.87
C ASP A 208 7.30 -9.02 6.75
N ALA A 209 7.95 -7.87 6.95
CA ALA A 209 9.12 -7.69 7.82
C ALA A 209 8.86 -6.71 8.98
N GLY A 210 7.60 -6.28 9.17
CA GLY A 210 7.18 -5.37 10.22
C GLY A 210 6.88 -6.05 11.56
#